data_3814b44e7f63f133625ef372325becb2
#
_entry.id   3814b44e7f63f133625ef372325becb2
#
_cell.length_a   1.000
_cell.length_b   1.000
_cell.length_c   1.000
_cell.angle_alpha   90.00
_cell.angle_beta   90.00
_cell.angle_gamma   90.00
#
_symmetry.space_group_name_H-M   'P 1'
#
loop_
_entity.id
_entity.type
_entity.pdbx_description
1 polymer ?
#
loop_
_entity_poly.entity_id
_entity_poly.type
_entity_poly.pdbx_seq_one_letter_code
_entity_poly.pdbx_strand_id
1 'polypeptide(L)'
;NKKIAECEKRLDKTTMSANQLARKANALRKELRDTVKSLQPEKYAALEKELKEVEKAYGQATKKAEGFGGSLLSLNKIKTVLAGVFVTIGAMITGQIVGGLRDAISTIIEFEKKNSTLAAILGTTKKSIKDLTDEARRLGATTSYTAAQVTALQIELAKLGFFKEDIKAMTPSVLKFAKAVDADLASAATLAGATLRIFNLDAEDTERAVSTMTMGCNASALSFEYLNTAMSIVGPVANSFGFTIEETTALLGALANSGFDASSAATATRNILLNLADSSGKLALALGGPVDNLEDLVKGLKKLNSEGIDLNKALDLTDKRSVAAFNTFLNGTDTVLNLRDAVTGAEEGFNAMSEEMGDNVQGALNRLSSTIEGVVLRFYESKGILRDLIDLVTLMVEGVGGMIDMFNKWGVVTYTVTAY
;
A
#
# COMPACT_ATOMS: atom_id res chain seq x y z
N ASN A 1 30.70 -1.37 -34.26
CA ASN A 1 31.86 -2.27 -34.41
C ASN A 1 32.88 -2.24 -33.23
N LYS A 2 33.18 -1.07 -32.59
CA LYS A 2 34.09 -1.01 -31.42
C LYS A 2 33.52 -1.65 -30.14
N LYS A 3 32.23 -1.55 -29.88
CA LYS A 3 31.58 -2.20 -28.69
C LYS A 3 31.49 -3.72 -28.79
N ILE A 4 31.38 -4.26 -30.00
CA ILE A 4 31.37 -5.72 -30.22
C ILE A 4 32.79 -6.29 -29.99
N ALA A 5 33.84 -5.63 -30.50
CA ALA A 5 35.24 -6.05 -30.30
C ALA A 5 35.70 -5.95 -28.81
N GLU A 6 35.11 -5.04 -28.03
CA GLU A 6 35.39 -4.93 -26.59
C GLU A 6 34.69 -6.02 -25.75
N CYS A 7 33.50 -6.47 -26.18
CA CYS A 7 32.86 -7.66 -25.60
C CYS A 7 33.58 -8.97 -25.94
N GLU A 8 34.15 -9.09 -27.11
CA GLU A 8 34.94 -10.27 -27.55
C GLU A 8 36.21 -10.45 -26.73
N LYS A 9 36.90 -9.38 -26.30
CA LYS A 9 38.09 -9.44 -25.45
C LYS A 9 37.85 -9.84 -24.01
N ARG A 10 36.58 -9.80 -23.52
CA ARG A 10 36.24 -10.09 -22.11
C ARG A 10 35.69 -11.48 -21.82
N LEU A 11 35.49 -12.33 -22.81
CA LEU A 11 34.91 -13.66 -22.63
C LEU A 11 35.89 -14.72 -23.11
N ASP A 12 36.75 -15.18 -22.19
CA ASP A 12 37.51 -16.40 -22.38
C ASP A 12 36.52 -17.60 -22.49
N LYS A 13 36.39 -18.12 -23.71
CA LYS A 13 35.42 -19.20 -24.06
C LYS A 13 35.59 -20.47 -23.23
N THR A 14 36.72 -20.62 -22.53
CA THR A 14 37.02 -21.79 -21.70
C THR A 14 36.44 -21.74 -20.29
N THR A 15 35.95 -20.56 -19.84
CA THR A 15 35.41 -20.34 -18.48
C THR A 15 33.89 -20.24 -18.42
N MET A 16 33.19 -20.23 -19.55
CA MET A 16 31.74 -20.14 -19.57
C MET A 16 31.04 -21.42 -19.10
N SER A 17 30.07 -21.29 -18.19
CA SER A 17 29.23 -22.41 -17.79
C SER A 17 28.33 -22.90 -18.94
N ALA A 18 27.87 -24.15 -18.90
CA ALA A 18 26.98 -24.73 -19.91
C ALA A 18 25.71 -23.85 -20.14
N ASN A 19 25.13 -23.25 -19.08
CA ASN A 19 23.97 -22.36 -19.17
C ASN A 19 24.27 -21.03 -19.90
N GLN A 20 25.50 -20.51 -19.73
CA GLN A 20 25.91 -19.28 -20.44
C GLN A 20 26.15 -19.57 -21.93
N LEU A 21 26.73 -20.72 -22.25
CA LEU A 21 26.90 -21.16 -23.63
C LEU A 21 25.57 -21.44 -24.33
N ALA A 22 24.59 -22.03 -23.65
CA ALA A 22 23.25 -22.25 -24.17
C ALA A 22 22.54 -20.90 -24.50
N ARG A 23 22.65 -19.91 -23.60
CA ARG A 23 22.08 -18.56 -23.84
C ARG A 23 22.73 -17.88 -25.03
N LYS A 24 24.06 -17.98 -25.16
CA LYS A 24 24.79 -17.42 -26.28
C LYS A 24 24.42 -18.09 -27.61
N ALA A 25 24.28 -19.40 -27.64
CA ALA A 25 23.83 -20.14 -28.82
C ALA A 25 22.43 -19.72 -29.28
N ASN A 26 21.50 -19.54 -28.34
CA ASN A 26 20.15 -19.09 -28.66
C ASN A 26 20.12 -17.64 -29.20
N ALA A 27 20.94 -16.75 -28.67
CA ALA A 27 21.07 -15.38 -29.16
C ALA A 27 21.61 -15.36 -30.62
N LEU A 28 22.66 -16.16 -30.89
CA LEU A 28 23.25 -16.28 -32.23
C LEU A 28 22.26 -16.90 -33.24
N ARG A 29 21.48 -17.89 -32.84
CA ARG A 29 20.42 -18.49 -33.69
C ARG A 29 19.33 -17.48 -34.02
N LYS A 30 18.97 -16.59 -33.08
CA LYS A 30 18.02 -15.51 -33.33
C LYS A 30 18.59 -14.51 -34.32
N GLU A 31 19.82 -14.07 -34.14
CA GLU A 31 20.48 -13.11 -35.03
C GLU A 31 20.70 -13.69 -36.44
N LEU A 32 21.00 -14.98 -36.53
CA LEU A 32 21.13 -15.69 -37.79
C LEU A 32 19.79 -15.75 -38.56
N ARG A 33 18.69 -15.91 -37.86
CA ARG A 33 17.33 -15.93 -38.44
C ARG A 33 16.93 -14.56 -38.95
N ASP A 34 17.33 -13.48 -38.24
CA ASP A 34 17.01 -12.11 -38.61
C ASP A 34 17.96 -11.56 -39.70
N THR A 35 19.06 -12.27 -40.02
CA THR A 35 20.02 -11.90 -41.05
C THR A 35 19.68 -12.58 -42.37
N VAL A 36 19.34 -11.78 -43.38
CA VAL A 36 19.02 -12.33 -44.72
C VAL A 36 20.32 -12.66 -45.46
N LYS A 37 20.55 -13.95 -45.69
CA LYS A 37 21.78 -14.49 -46.28
C LYS A 37 22.13 -13.87 -47.64
N SER A 38 21.15 -13.53 -48.46
CA SER A 38 21.33 -12.90 -49.78
C SER A 38 21.75 -11.43 -49.73
N LEU A 39 21.43 -10.74 -48.62
CA LEU A 39 21.73 -9.30 -48.45
C LEU A 39 23.00 -9.05 -47.63
N GLN A 40 23.38 -9.99 -46.76
CA GLN A 40 24.54 -9.86 -45.85
C GLN A 40 25.30 -11.21 -45.75
N PRO A 41 25.89 -11.72 -46.82
CA PRO A 41 26.49 -13.06 -46.86
C PRO A 41 27.68 -13.22 -45.92
N GLU A 42 28.52 -12.16 -45.78
CA GLU A 42 29.67 -12.20 -44.88
C GLU A 42 29.27 -12.23 -43.40
N LYS A 43 28.27 -11.43 -43.02
CA LYS A 43 27.71 -11.42 -41.65
C LYS A 43 27.06 -12.76 -41.31
N TYR A 44 26.30 -13.33 -42.25
CA TYR A 44 25.68 -14.63 -42.09
C TYR A 44 26.71 -15.73 -41.86
N ALA A 45 27.75 -15.77 -42.64
CA ALA A 45 28.85 -16.73 -42.52
C ALA A 45 29.62 -16.61 -41.18
N ALA A 46 29.85 -15.35 -40.73
CA ALA A 46 30.48 -15.09 -39.43
C ALA A 46 29.63 -15.59 -38.25
N LEU A 47 28.34 -15.32 -38.27
CA LEU A 47 27.38 -15.77 -37.24
C LEU A 47 27.26 -17.30 -37.24
N GLU A 48 27.24 -17.95 -38.40
CA GLU A 48 27.19 -19.42 -38.52
C GLU A 48 28.45 -20.08 -37.96
N LYS A 49 29.62 -19.48 -38.22
CA LYS A 49 30.87 -19.95 -37.66
C LYS A 49 30.92 -19.81 -36.13
N GLU A 50 30.52 -18.67 -35.62
CA GLU A 50 30.48 -18.42 -34.17
C GLU A 50 29.49 -19.36 -33.46
N LEU A 51 28.31 -19.60 -34.05
CA LEU A 51 27.32 -20.55 -33.52
C LEU A 51 27.93 -21.98 -33.42
N LYS A 52 28.60 -22.47 -34.47
CA LYS A 52 29.28 -23.78 -34.45
C LYS A 52 30.35 -23.88 -33.34
N GLU A 53 31.11 -22.81 -33.12
CA GLU A 53 32.12 -22.80 -32.04
C GLU A 53 31.48 -22.83 -30.66
N VAL A 54 30.37 -22.07 -30.42
CA VAL A 54 29.64 -22.07 -29.15
C VAL A 54 28.94 -23.40 -28.90
N GLU A 55 28.37 -24.03 -29.93
CA GLU A 55 27.76 -25.37 -29.83
C GLU A 55 28.79 -26.46 -29.53
N LYS A 56 30.00 -26.38 -30.11
CA LYS A 56 31.11 -27.26 -29.81
C LYS A 56 31.59 -27.12 -28.34
N ALA A 57 31.72 -25.86 -27.88
CA ALA A 57 32.08 -25.56 -26.49
C ALA A 57 31.02 -26.04 -25.50
N TYR A 58 29.72 -25.87 -25.83
CA TYR A 58 28.59 -26.40 -25.05
C TYR A 58 28.64 -27.93 -24.95
N GLY A 59 28.85 -28.64 -26.07
CA GLY A 59 29.01 -30.10 -26.07
C GLY A 59 30.21 -30.59 -25.27
N GLN A 60 31.31 -29.83 -25.21
CA GLN A 60 32.47 -30.16 -24.36
C GLN A 60 32.19 -29.90 -22.87
N ALA A 61 31.47 -28.82 -22.54
CA ALA A 61 31.08 -28.50 -21.15
C ALA A 61 30.09 -29.53 -20.60
N THR A 62 29.15 -30.01 -21.40
CA THR A 62 28.21 -31.08 -21.02
C THR A 62 28.91 -32.43 -20.86
N LYS A 63 29.83 -32.81 -21.75
CA LYS A 63 30.65 -34.06 -21.61
C LYS A 63 31.57 -34.04 -20.38
N LYS A 64 32.12 -32.87 -20.00
CA LYS A 64 32.90 -32.74 -18.75
C LYS A 64 32.00 -32.91 -17.52
N ALA A 65 30.75 -32.44 -17.56
CA ALA A 65 29.77 -32.66 -16.48
C ALA A 65 29.34 -34.14 -16.37
N GLU A 66 29.24 -34.86 -17.49
CA GLU A 66 28.94 -36.29 -17.54
C GLU A 66 30.11 -37.16 -17.01
N GLY A 67 31.38 -36.73 -17.21
CA GLY A 67 32.57 -37.45 -16.74
C GLY A 67 32.76 -37.46 -15.22
N PHE A 68 32.11 -36.59 -14.46
CA PHE A 68 32.16 -36.56 -12.99
C PHE A 68 31.07 -37.42 -12.33
N GLY A 69 30.07 -37.91 -13.06
CA GLY A 69 28.96 -38.75 -12.58
C GLY A 69 29.10 -40.25 -12.82
N GLY A 70 30.25 -40.71 -13.33
CA GLY A 70 30.44 -42.07 -13.91
C GLY A 70 30.75 -43.20 -12.94
N SER A 71 30.50 -43.06 -11.66
CA SER A 71 30.72 -44.18 -10.72
C SER A 71 29.78 -44.14 -9.55
N LEU A 72 28.56 -44.61 -9.73
CA LEU A 72 27.64 -45.15 -8.71
C LEU A 72 26.19 -45.10 -9.22
N LEU A 73 25.59 -46.29 -9.35
CA LEU A 73 24.18 -46.63 -9.49
C LEU A 73 23.75 -47.17 -10.86
N SER A 74 23.20 -48.37 -10.81
CA SER A 74 22.70 -49.10 -11.97
C SER A 74 21.67 -48.26 -12.77
N LEU A 75 21.88 -48.17 -14.07
CA LEU A 75 21.15 -47.35 -15.05
C LEU A 75 19.62 -47.42 -14.97
N ASN A 76 19.05 -48.51 -14.47
CA ASN A 76 17.58 -48.65 -14.37
C ASN A 76 16.97 -47.92 -13.18
N LYS A 77 17.66 -47.81 -12.03
CA LYS A 77 17.18 -47.00 -10.88
C LYS A 77 17.32 -45.51 -11.12
N ILE A 78 18.33 -45.09 -11.88
CA ILE A 78 18.55 -43.69 -12.24
C ILE A 78 17.47 -43.20 -13.20
N LYS A 79 17.02 -43.99 -14.17
CA LYS A 79 15.97 -43.59 -15.11
C LYS A 79 14.62 -43.32 -14.41
N THR A 80 14.21 -44.16 -13.46
CA THR A 80 12.95 -44.00 -12.74
C THR A 80 12.98 -42.81 -11.77
N VAL A 81 14.11 -42.58 -11.08
CA VAL A 81 14.29 -41.43 -10.18
C VAL A 81 14.39 -40.13 -10.98
N LEU A 82 15.15 -40.10 -12.08
CA LEU A 82 15.26 -38.91 -12.94
C LEU A 82 13.91 -38.54 -13.60
N ALA A 83 13.18 -39.52 -14.13
CA ALA A 83 11.86 -39.28 -14.71
C ALA A 83 10.89 -38.71 -13.65
N GLY A 84 10.86 -39.24 -12.42
CA GLY A 84 10.08 -38.74 -11.31
C GLY A 84 10.53 -37.33 -10.87
N VAL A 85 11.84 -37.10 -10.79
CA VAL A 85 12.39 -35.77 -10.41
C VAL A 85 12.12 -34.71 -11.48
N PHE A 86 12.30 -35.06 -12.77
CA PHE A 86 12.01 -34.11 -13.86
C PHE A 86 10.50 -33.77 -13.99
N VAL A 87 9.60 -34.75 -13.79
CA VAL A 87 8.15 -34.49 -13.75
C VAL A 87 7.79 -33.63 -12.55
N THR A 88 8.37 -33.90 -11.36
CA THR A 88 8.10 -33.13 -10.15
C THR A 88 8.69 -31.72 -10.24
N ILE A 89 9.90 -31.54 -10.73
CA ILE A 89 10.54 -30.24 -10.93
C ILE A 89 9.80 -29.46 -12.05
N GLY A 90 9.44 -30.11 -13.14
CA GLY A 90 8.67 -29.50 -14.22
C GLY A 90 7.30 -29.02 -13.73
N ALA A 91 6.58 -29.84 -12.97
CA ALA A 91 5.27 -29.46 -12.40
C ALA A 91 5.40 -28.33 -11.34
N MET A 92 6.45 -28.35 -10.49
CA MET A 92 6.71 -27.28 -9.54
C MET A 92 7.06 -25.96 -10.23
N ILE A 93 7.97 -25.98 -11.22
CA ILE A 93 8.36 -24.79 -11.96
C ILE A 93 7.16 -24.24 -12.74
N THR A 94 6.39 -25.08 -13.41
CA THR A 94 5.20 -24.67 -14.16
C THR A 94 4.13 -24.12 -13.20
N GLY A 95 3.89 -24.76 -12.06
CA GLY A 95 2.94 -24.30 -11.06
C GLY A 95 3.31 -22.94 -10.47
N GLN A 96 4.59 -22.71 -10.14
CA GLN A 96 5.07 -21.44 -9.61
C GLN A 96 5.05 -20.31 -10.65
N ILE A 97 5.44 -20.60 -11.89
CA ILE A 97 5.43 -19.60 -12.97
C ILE A 97 3.99 -19.23 -13.35
N VAL A 98 3.10 -20.21 -13.51
CA VAL A 98 1.67 -19.97 -13.83
C VAL A 98 0.98 -19.29 -12.66
N GLY A 99 1.28 -19.66 -11.41
CA GLY A 99 0.80 -18.97 -10.21
C GLY A 99 1.24 -17.51 -10.17
N GLY A 100 2.53 -17.25 -10.29
CA GLY A 100 3.09 -15.91 -10.30
C GLY A 100 2.56 -15.03 -11.45
N LEU A 101 2.36 -15.59 -12.64
CA LEU A 101 1.75 -14.86 -13.75
C LEU A 101 0.28 -14.54 -13.51
N ARG A 102 -0.48 -15.49 -12.95
CA ARG A 102 -1.87 -15.28 -12.57
C ARG A 102 -2.01 -14.18 -11.53
N ASP A 103 -1.14 -14.18 -10.53
CA ASP A 103 -1.11 -13.15 -9.48
C ASP A 103 -0.74 -11.78 -10.08
N ALA A 104 0.24 -11.72 -10.97
CA ALA A 104 0.61 -10.50 -11.69
C ALA A 104 -0.54 -9.95 -12.55
N ILE A 105 -1.23 -10.81 -13.30
CA ILE A 105 -2.41 -10.41 -14.10
C ILE A 105 -3.55 -9.96 -13.19
N SER A 106 -3.81 -10.64 -12.08
CA SER A 106 -4.82 -10.26 -11.10
C SER A 106 -4.55 -8.86 -10.53
N THR A 107 -3.32 -8.57 -10.15
CA THR A 107 -2.85 -7.27 -9.68
C THR A 107 -3.10 -6.16 -10.70
N ILE A 108 -2.77 -6.40 -11.97
CA ILE A 108 -3.00 -5.44 -13.05
C ILE A 108 -4.49 -5.17 -13.24
N ILE A 109 -5.30 -6.23 -13.29
CA ILE A 109 -6.76 -6.13 -13.48
C ILE A 109 -7.39 -5.35 -12.32
N GLU A 110 -7.01 -5.64 -11.09
CA GLU A 110 -7.51 -4.95 -9.90
C GLU A 110 -7.16 -3.46 -9.94
N PHE A 111 -5.90 -3.14 -10.17
CA PHE A 111 -5.45 -1.75 -10.26
C PHE A 111 -6.13 -0.99 -11.40
N GLU A 112 -6.26 -1.61 -12.58
CA GLU A 112 -6.95 -1.00 -13.73
C GLU A 112 -8.44 -0.77 -13.46
N LYS A 113 -9.10 -1.73 -12.81
CA LYS A 113 -10.51 -1.61 -12.39
C LYS A 113 -10.71 -0.44 -11.43
N LYS A 114 -9.84 -0.32 -10.41
CA LYS A 114 -9.90 0.79 -9.43
C LYS A 114 -9.66 2.15 -10.11
N ASN A 115 -8.70 2.25 -11.03
CA ASN A 115 -8.48 3.49 -11.80
C ASN A 115 -9.69 3.82 -12.70
N SER A 116 -10.36 2.82 -13.27
CA SER A 116 -11.61 3.04 -14.03
C SER A 116 -12.72 3.58 -13.13
N THR A 117 -12.84 3.03 -11.93
CA THR A 117 -13.81 3.49 -10.92
C THR A 117 -13.52 4.91 -10.47
N LEU A 118 -12.25 5.23 -10.17
CA LEU A 118 -11.83 6.58 -9.79
C LEU A 118 -12.15 7.60 -10.88
N ALA A 119 -11.80 7.30 -12.14
CA ALA A 119 -12.11 8.15 -13.28
C ALA A 119 -13.63 8.38 -13.44
N ALA A 120 -14.43 7.32 -13.26
CA ALA A 120 -15.89 7.41 -13.35
C ALA A 120 -16.50 8.30 -12.23
N ILE A 121 -16.03 8.17 -10.99
CA ILE A 121 -16.49 9.01 -9.86
C ILE A 121 -16.12 10.46 -10.08
N LEU A 122 -14.91 10.73 -10.58
CA LEU A 122 -14.46 12.09 -10.91
C LEU A 122 -15.09 12.64 -12.21
N GLY A 123 -15.96 11.86 -12.89
CA GLY A 123 -16.62 12.28 -14.13
C GLY A 123 -15.66 12.54 -15.29
N THR A 124 -14.53 11.82 -15.33
CA THR A 124 -13.45 12.06 -16.29
C THR A 124 -12.89 10.76 -16.90
N THR A 125 -11.79 10.85 -17.64
CA THR A 125 -11.14 9.71 -18.29
C THR A 125 -9.93 9.22 -17.51
N LYS A 126 -9.54 7.94 -17.70
CA LYS A 126 -8.29 7.40 -17.14
C LYS A 126 -7.05 8.24 -17.52
N LYS A 127 -7.04 8.84 -18.70
CA LYS A 127 -5.95 9.71 -19.15
C LYS A 127 -5.85 10.98 -18.30
N SER A 128 -6.99 11.54 -17.90
CA SER A 128 -7.05 12.77 -17.11
C SER A 128 -6.64 12.58 -15.65
N ILE A 129 -6.71 11.35 -15.13
CA ILE A 129 -6.26 11.00 -13.77
C ILE A 129 -4.87 10.34 -13.76
N LYS A 130 -4.09 10.49 -14.84
CA LYS A 130 -2.78 9.83 -14.94
C LYS A 130 -1.85 10.19 -13.78
N ASP A 131 -1.88 11.42 -13.32
CA ASP A 131 -1.10 11.90 -12.18
C ASP A 131 -1.48 11.22 -10.86
N LEU A 132 -2.78 10.96 -10.61
CA LEU A 132 -3.23 10.16 -9.46
C LEU A 132 -2.79 8.69 -9.61
N THR A 133 -2.89 8.14 -10.81
CA THR A 133 -2.44 6.77 -11.11
C THR A 133 -0.93 6.62 -10.90
N ASP A 134 -0.14 7.59 -11.36
CA ASP A 134 1.32 7.61 -11.19
C ASP A 134 1.70 7.78 -9.71
N GLU A 135 0.97 8.64 -8.99
CA GLU A 135 1.15 8.82 -7.54
C GLU A 135 0.81 7.54 -6.77
N ALA A 136 -0.29 6.86 -7.11
CA ALA A 136 -0.66 5.58 -6.49
C ALA A 136 0.43 4.51 -6.70
N ARG A 137 1.05 4.45 -7.90
CA ARG A 137 2.17 3.55 -8.17
C ARG A 137 3.42 3.93 -7.38
N ARG A 138 3.73 5.22 -7.33
CA ARG A 138 4.88 5.72 -6.57
C ARG A 138 4.75 5.38 -5.09
N LEU A 139 3.61 5.69 -4.50
CA LEU A 139 3.33 5.40 -3.09
C LEU A 139 3.23 3.88 -2.85
N GLY A 140 2.63 3.13 -3.77
CA GLY A 140 2.61 1.67 -3.73
C GLY A 140 4.00 1.05 -3.73
N ALA A 141 4.96 1.62 -4.45
CA ALA A 141 6.34 1.12 -4.51
C ALA A 141 7.20 1.56 -3.30
N THR A 142 6.81 2.62 -2.57
CA THR A 142 7.62 3.23 -1.50
C THR A 142 7.03 3.07 -0.11
N THR A 143 5.82 2.55 0.02
CA THR A 143 5.16 2.32 1.31
C THR A 143 4.83 0.84 1.52
N SER A 144 4.18 0.50 2.62
CA SER A 144 3.67 -0.85 2.90
C SER A 144 2.32 -1.16 2.22
N TYR A 145 1.79 -0.25 1.45
CA TYR A 145 0.51 -0.41 0.74
C TYR A 145 0.74 -0.65 -0.74
N THR A 146 -0.15 -1.39 -1.39
CA THR A 146 -0.10 -1.62 -2.83
C THR A 146 -0.68 -0.43 -3.61
N ALA A 147 -0.31 -0.28 -4.88
CA ALA A 147 -0.87 0.77 -5.73
C ALA A 147 -2.41 0.67 -5.83
N ALA A 148 -2.95 -0.54 -5.84
CA ALA A 148 -4.40 -0.77 -5.83
C ALA A 148 -5.06 -0.30 -4.53
N GLN A 149 -4.40 -0.48 -3.37
CA GLN A 149 -4.88 0.03 -2.08
C GLN A 149 -4.83 1.55 -2.03
N VAL A 150 -3.76 2.17 -2.53
CA VAL A 150 -3.67 3.64 -2.63
C VAL A 150 -4.79 4.18 -3.52
N THR A 151 -5.06 3.55 -4.67
CA THR A 151 -6.19 3.96 -5.53
C THR A 151 -7.54 3.78 -4.83
N ALA A 152 -7.70 2.77 -3.98
CA ALA A 152 -8.92 2.61 -3.17
C ALA A 152 -9.13 3.78 -2.20
N LEU A 153 -8.06 4.24 -1.53
CA LEU A 153 -8.09 5.45 -0.70
C LEU A 153 -8.51 6.68 -1.53
N GLN A 154 -7.89 6.87 -2.71
CA GLN A 154 -8.25 7.97 -3.61
C GLN A 154 -9.71 7.93 -4.05
N ILE A 155 -10.29 6.74 -4.23
CA ILE A 155 -11.72 6.54 -4.52
C ILE A 155 -12.60 7.06 -3.37
N GLU A 156 -12.25 6.78 -2.12
CA GLU A 156 -13.04 7.26 -0.97
C GLU A 156 -12.99 8.78 -0.86
N LEU A 157 -11.83 9.40 -1.08
CA LEU A 157 -11.73 10.86 -1.14
C LEU A 157 -12.55 11.45 -2.29
N ALA A 158 -12.55 10.82 -3.46
CA ALA A 158 -13.37 11.25 -4.60
C ALA A 158 -14.88 11.16 -4.30
N LYS A 159 -15.34 10.11 -3.59
CA LYS A 159 -16.73 9.98 -3.14
C LYS A 159 -17.15 11.09 -2.17
N LEU A 160 -16.22 11.60 -1.36
CA LEU A 160 -16.44 12.75 -0.49
C LEU A 160 -16.44 14.09 -1.25
N GLY A 161 -16.28 14.08 -2.57
CA GLY A 161 -16.35 15.25 -3.43
C GLY A 161 -15.06 16.06 -3.50
N PHE A 162 -13.91 15.48 -3.16
CA PHE A 162 -12.61 16.12 -3.40
C PHE A 162 -12.23 16.04 -4.87
N PHE A 163 -11.63 17.10 -5.39
CA PHE A 163 -11.12 17.15 -6.75
C PHE A 163 -9.77 16.44 -6.87
N LYS A 164 -9.33 16.26 -8.08
CA LYS A 164 -8.12 15.51 -8.41
C LYS A 164 -6.87 16.06 -7.70
N GLU A 165 -6.73 17.37 -7.67
CA GLU A 165 -5.61 18.07 -7.04
C GLU A 165 -5.62 17.87 -5.52
N ASP A 166 -6.79 17.99 -4.89
CA ASP A 166 -6.99 17.77 -3.45
C ASP A 166 -6.63 16.31 -3.08
N ILE A 167 -7.18 15.35 -3.83
CA ILE A 167 -6.91 13.92 -3.61
C ILE A 167 -5.41 13.64 -3.65
N LYS A 168 -4.70 14.24 -4.59
CA LYS A 168 -3.26 14.08 -4.72
C LYS A 168 -2.53 14.65 -3.50
N ALA A 169 -2.91 15.83 -3.04
CA ALA A 169 -2.31 16.47 -1.86
C ALA A 169 -2.58 15.66 -0.57
N MET A 170 -3.79 15.14 -0.40
CA MET A 170 -4.23 14.43 0.79
C MET A 170 -3.63 13.01 0.90
N THR A 171 -3.46 12.31 -0.22
CA THR A 171 -3.14 10.87 -0.26
C THR A 171 -1.94 10.48 0.62
N PRO A 172 -0.78 11.16 0.58
CA PRO A 172 0.38 10.78 1.39
C PRO A 172 0.12 10.84 2.91
N SER A 173 -0.53 11.91 3.37
CA SER A 173 -0.81 12.12 4.79
C SER A 173 -1.87 11.15 5.33
N VAL A 174 -2.88 10.80 4.51
CA VAL A 174 -3.88 9.80 4.88
C VAL A 174 -3.30 8.38 4.94
N LEU A 175 -2.33 8.05 4.08
CA LEU A 175 -1.60 6.77 4.17
C LEU A 175 -0.81 6.65 5.48
N LYS A 176 -0.11 7.73 5.88
CA LYS A 176 0.60 7.79 7.16
C LYS A 176 -0.37 7.67 8.33
N PHE A 177 -1.52 8.35 8.25
CA PHE A 177 -2.57 8.31 9.26
C PHE A 177 -3.08 6.89 9.47
N ALA A 178 -3.53 6.23 8.40
CA ALA A 178 -4.02 4.85 8.47
C ALA A 178 -3.00 3.91 9.14
N LYS A 179 -1.73 4.08 8.82
CA LYS A 179 -0.64 3.30 9.41
C LYS A 179 -0.43 3.63 10.88
N ALA A 180 -0.42 4.92 11.25
CA ALA A 180 -0.13 5.37 12.61
C ALA A 180 -1.24 5.00 13.63
N VAL A 181 -2.48 4.85 13.16
CA VAL A 181 -3.63 4.47 14.02
C VAL A 181 -4.10 3.03 13.79
N ASP A 182 -3.36 2.23 13.01
CA ASP A 182 -3.66 0.84 12.63
C ASP A 182 -5.08 0.66 12.07
N ALA A 183 -5.49 1.58 11.20
CA ALA A 183 -6.81 1.59 10.58
C ALA A 183 -6.75 1.14 9.10
N ASP A 184 -7.89 0.64 8.59
CA ASP A 184 -8.01 0.40 7.16
C ASP A 184 -8.02 1.71 6.36
N LEU A 185 -7.50 1.66 5.12
CA LEU A 185 -7.30 2.86 4.30
C LEU A 185 -8.60 3.57 3.93
N ALA A 186 -9.69 2.84 3.71
CA ALA A 186 -10.97 3.43 3.32
C ALA A 186 -11.58 4.21 4.49
N SER A 187 -11.54 3.61 5.70
CA SER A 187 -12.01 4.26 6.92
C SER A 187 -11.16 5.47 7.28
N ALA A 188 -9.84 5.37 7.15
CA ALA A 188 -8.92 6.49 7.38
C ALA A 188 -9.16 7.65 6.41
N ALA A 189 -9.37 7.35 5.11
CA ALA A 189 -9.72 8.36 4.11
C ALA A 189 -11.06 9.02 4.40
N THR A 190 -12.04 8.22 4.82
CA THR A 190 -13.37 8.74 5.16
C THR A 190 -13.32 9.67 6.36
N LEU A 191 -12.65 9.28 7.45
CA LEU A 191 -12.51 10.13 8.64
C LEU A 191 -11.73 11.40 8.32
N ALA A 192 -10.56 11.29 7.68
CA ALA A 192 -9.75 12.45 7.33
C ALA A 192 -10.50 13.42 6.41
N GLY A 193 -11.10 12.93 5.34
CA GLY A 193 -11.85 13.75 4.40
C GLY A 193 -13.10 14.38 5.02
N ALA A 194 -13.86 13.63 5.84
CA ALA A 194 -15.01 14.18 6.56
C ALA A 194 -14.59 15.27 7.54
N THR A 195 -13.47 15.06 8.26
CA THR A 195 -12.94 16.04 9.20
C THR A 195 -12.54 17.35 8.51
N LEU A 196 -11.84 17.28 7.36
CA LEU A 196 -11.54 18.49 6.58
C LEU A 196 -12.82 19.24 6.18
N ARG A 197 -13.83 18.52 5.70
CA ARG A 197 -15.13 19.13 5.33
C ARG A 197 -15.84 19.74 6.53
N ILE A 198 -15.85 19.07 7.68
CA ILE A 198 -16.48 19.53 8.91
C ILE A 198 -15.86 20.84 9.39
N PHE A 199 -14.53 20.93 9.39
CA PHE A 199 -13.81 22.10 9.90
C PHE A 199 -13.46 23.14 8.82
N ASN A 200 -13.99 22.98 7.59
CA ASN A 200 -13.72 23.85 6.45
C ASN A 200 -12.22 24.05 6.18
N LEU A 201 -11.46 22.96 6.29
CA LEU A 201 -10.02 22.92 6.03
C LEU A 201 -9.75 22.60 4.56
N ASP A 202 -8.68 23.17 4.02
CA ASP A 202 -8.21 22.87 2.67
C ASP A 202 -7.46 21.52 2.61
N ALA A 203 -7.24 21.00 1.41
CA ALA A 203 -6.56 19.73 1.22
C ALA A 203 -5.10 19.76 1.74
N GLU A 204 -4.46 20.91 1.71
CA GLU A 204 -3.13 21.18 2.25
C GLU A 204 -3.06 21.04 3.78
N ASP A 205 -4.17 21.26 4.49
CA ASP A 205 -4.27 21.07 5.94
C ASP A 205 -4.41 19.59 6.36
N THR A 206 -4.41 18.67 5.42
CA THR A 206 -4.61 17.23 5.73
C THR A 206 -3.61 16.73 6.74
N GLU A 207 -2.31 17.07 6.58
CA GLU A 207 -1.28 16.61 7.52
C GLU A 207 -1.53 17.12 8.93
N ARG A 208 -1.89 18.38 9.10
CA ARG A 208 -2.29 18.97 10.37
C ARG A 208 -3.50 18.25 10.98
N ALA A 209 -4.55 18.02 10.18
CA ALA A 209 -5.77 17.36 10.68
C ALA A 209 -5.51 15.92 11.14
N VAL A 210 -4.74 15.13 10.35
CA VAL A 210 -4.47 13.73 10.70
C VAL A 210 -3.42 13.60 11.81
N SER A 211 -2.44 14.53 11.90
CA SER A 211 -1.49 14.57 13.01
C SER A 211 -2.19 14.88 14.33
N THR A 212 -3.09 15.86 14.35
CA THR A 212 -3.94 16.19 15.50
C THR A 212 -4.73 14.96 15.99
N MET A 213 -5.41 14.25 15.09
CA MET A 213 -6.16 13.05 15.45
C MET A 213 -5.26 11.92 15.94
N THR A 214 -4.13 11.68 15.28
CA THR A 214 -3.17 10.64 15.67
C THR A 214 -2.58 10.92 17.05
N MET A 215 -2.12 12.15 17.27
CA MET A 215 -1.53 12.53 18.55
C MET A 215 -2.59 12.60 19.66
N GLY A 216 -3.83 12.89 19.33
CA GLY A 216 -4.97 12.73 20.23
C GLY A 216 -5.14 11.28 20.72
N CYS A 217 -5.05 10.31 19.83
CA CYS A 217 -5.06 8.89 20.18
C CYS A 217 -3.84 8.49 21.03
N ASN A 218 -2.68 9.09 20.77
CA ASN A 218 -1.46 8.79 21.52
C ASN A 218 -1.42 9.42 22.91
N ALA A 219 -1.97 10.63 23.05
CA ALA A 219 -1.94 11.41 24.30
C ALA A 219 -3.12 11.14 25.24
N SER A 220 -4.13 10.37 24.79
CA SER A 220 -5.34 10.11 25.57
C SER A 220 -5.89 8.70 25.33
N ALA A 221 -7.03 8.39 25.94
CA ALA A 221 -7.77 7.14 25.72
C ALA A 221 -8.63 7.14 24.43
N LEU A 222 -8.39 8.07 23.51
CA LEU A 222 -9.02 8.06 22.19
C LEU A 222 -8.51 6.89 21.36
N SER A 223 -9.39 6.30 20.54
CA SER A 223 -9.03 5.39 19.46
C SER A 223 -9.50 5.97 18.12
N PHE A 224 -9.05 5.35 17.02
CA PHE A 224 -9.54 5.69 15.69
C PHE A 224 -11.07 5.57 15.61
N GLU A 225 -11.66 4.49 16.12
CA GLU A 225 -13.11 4.25 16.10
C GLU A 225 -13.85 5.28 16.96
N TYR A 226 -13.25 5.68 18.09
CA TYR A 226 -13.79 6.73 18.93
C TYR A 226 -13.88 8.05 18.17
N LEU A 227 -12.79 8.46 17.54
CA LEU A 227 -12.75 9.69 16.73
C LEU A 227 -13.71 9.62 15.52
N ASN A 228 -13.76 8.47 14.83
CA ASN A 228 -14.66 8.29 13.69
C ASN A 228 -16.13 8.47 14.08
N THR A 229 -16.53 7.99 15.25
CA THR A 229 -17.87 8.17 15.79
C THR A 229 -18.10 9.59 16.30
N ALA A 230 -17.18 10.09 17.12
CA ALA A 230 -17.38 11.34 17.85
C ALA A 230 -17.31 12.57 16.93
N MET A 231 -16.38 12.63 15.97
CA MET A 231 -16.22 13.79 15.08
C MET A 231 -17.45 14.03 14.22
N SER A 232 -18.13 12.98 13.77
CA SER A 232 -19.37 13.11 13.00
C SER A 232 -20.52 13.75 13.80
N ILE A 233 -20.51 13.60 15.13
CA ILE A 233 -21.57 14.08 16.03
C ILE A 233 -21.28 15.49 16.53
N VAL A 234 -20.06 15.74 17.03
CA VAL A 234 -19.71 17.03 17.66
C VAL A 234 -19.09 18.01 16.69
N GLY A 235 -18.34 17.55 15.69
CA GLY A 235 -17.53 18.39 14.81
C GLY A 235 -18.29 19.52 14.14
N PRO A 236 -19.47 19.28 13.51
CA PRO A 236 -20.22 20.37 12.88
C PRO A 236 -20.62 21.50 13.86
N VAL A 237 -20.98 21.14 15.09
CA VAL A 237 -21.33 22.14 16.11
C VAL A 237 -20.08 22.84 16.63
N ALA A 238 -18.99 22.08 16.90
CA ALA A 238 -17.72 22.65 17.33
C ALA A 238 -17.18 23.67 16.33
N ASN A 239 -17.14 23.34 15.05
CA ASN A 239 -16.74 24.25 13.99
C ASN A 239 -17.65 25.50 13.91
N SER A 240 -18.96 25.35 14.06
CA SER A 240 -19.90 26.48 14.06
C SER A 240 -19.68 27.46 15.24
N PHE A 241 -19.04 26.96 16.32
CA PHE A 241 -18.62 27.75 17.48
C PHE A 241 -17.21 28.33 17.34
N GLY A 242 -16.52 28.10 16.23
CA GLY A 242 -15.15 28.54 16.04
C GLY A 242 -14.09 27.65 16.72
N PHE A 243 -14.49 26.51 17.29
CA PHE A 243 -13.55 25.54 17.85
C PHE A 243 -12.76 24.85 16.73
N THR A 244 -11.47 24.75 16.92
CA THR A 244 -10.58 24.06 15.99
C THR A 244 -10.67 22.54 16.14
N ILE A 245 -10.04 21.80 15.21
CA ILE A 245 -9.92 20.34 15.32
C ILE A 245 -9.09 19.94 16.56
N GLU A 246 -8.04 20.71 16.90
CA GLU A 246 -7.20 20.49 18.07
C GLU A 246 -7.99 20.63 19.36
N GLU A 247 -8.77 21.70 19.48
CA GLU A 247 -9.61 21.95 20.63
C GLU A 247 -10.72 20.91 20.78
N THR A 248 -11.34 20.52 19.66
CA THR A 248 -12.39 19.48 19.66
C THR A 248 -11.80 18.12 20.05
N THR A 249 -10.62 17.76 19.54
CA THR A 249 -9.92 16.52 19.88
C THR A 249 -9.53 16.50 21.36
N ALA A 250 -9.08 17.63 21.91
CA ALA A 250 -8.72 17.74 23.33
C ALA A 250 -9.94 17.54 24.25
N LEU A 251 -11.10 18.13 23.92
CA LEU A 251 -12.34 17.92 24.68
C LEU A 251 -12.77 16.45 24.67
N LEU A 252 -12.75 15.82 23.51
CA LEU A 252 -13.06 14.40 23.39
C LEU A 252 -12.07 13.51 24.14
N GLY A 253 -10.77 13.84 24.09
CA GLY A 253 -9.70 13.13 24.80
C GLY A 253 -9.88 13.19 26.31
N ALA A 254 -10.26 14.36 26.87
CA ALA A 254 -10.53 14.51 28.29
C ALA A 254 -11.71 13.63 28.76
N LEU A 255 -12.77 13.50 27.95
CA LEU A 255 -13.90 12.62 28.24
C LEU A 255 -13.55 11.15 28.08
N ALA A 256 -12.76 10.79 27.04
CA ALA A 256 -12.26 9.43 26.85
C ALA A 256 -11.40 8.98 28.03
N ASN A 257 -10.50 9.83 28.52
CA ASN A 257 -9.68 9.58 29.72
C ASN A 257 -10.55 9.37 30.99
N SER A 258 -11.76 9.94 31.01
CA SER A 258 -12.72 9.77 32.11
C SER A 258 -13.68 8.58 31.88
N GLY A 259 -13.46 7.77 30.84
CA GLY A 259 -14.20 6.54 30.55
C GLY A 259 -15.52 6.72 29.83
N PHE A 260 -15.77 7.89 29.24
CA PHE A 260 -16.95 8.09 28.37
C PHE A 260 -16.78 7.34 27.06
N ASP A 261 -17.85 6.66 26.60
CA ASP A 261 -17.89 6.16 25.24
C ASP A 261 -18.01 7.28 24.20
N ALA A 262 -17.64 7.01 22.95
CA ALA A 262 -17.57 7.99 21.89
C ALA A 262 -18.88 8.74 21.64
N SER A 263 -20.01 8.01 21.62
CA SER A 263 -21.33 8.61 21.32
C SER A 263 -21.82 9.49 22.48
N SER A 264 -21.64 9.03 23.72
CA SER A 264 -22.01 9.79 24.93
C SER A 264 -21.14 11.05 25.07
N ALA A 265 -19.82 10.93 24.90
CA ALA A 265 -18.92 12.08 24.94
C ALA A 265 -19.26 13.13 23.89
N ALA A 266 -19.41 12.71 22.63
CA ALA A 266 -19.71 13.62 21.53
C ALA A 266 -21.09 14.29 21.69
N THR A 267 -22.09 13.53 22.11
CA THR A 267 -23.45 14.06 22.36
C THR A 267 -23.44 15.07 23.51
N ALA A 268 -22.76 14.75 24.61
CA ALA A 268 -22.67 15.66 25.75
C ALA A 268 -21.89 16.93 25.40
N THR A 269 -20.75 16.82 24.73
CA THR A 269 -19.98 17.98 24.27
C THR A 269 -20.80 18.83 23.32
N ARG A 270 -21.46 18.23 22.32
CA ARG A 270 -22.37 18.96 21.40
C ARG A 270 -23.47 19.71 22.16
N ASN A 271 -24.11 19.07 23.15
CA ASN A 271 -25.18 19.71 23.91
C ASN A 271 -24.64 20.86 24.78
N ILE A 272 -23.48 20.73 25.39
CA ILE A 272 -22.82 21.79 26.13
C ILE A 272 -22.56 22.99 25.22
N LEU A 273 -21.99 22.75 24.03
CA LEU A 273 -21.72 23.80 23.04
C LEU A 273 -23.04 24.46 22.58
N LEU A 274 -24.09 23.68 22.31
CA LEU A 274 -25.41 24.23 21.96
C LEU A 274 -26.03 25.08 23.07
N ASN A 275 -25.84 24.73 24.35
CA ASN A 275 -26.26 25.54 25.48
C ASN A 275 -25.46 26.86 25.60
N LEU A 276 -24.25 26.90 25.06
CA LEU A 276 -23.42 28.09 24.97
C LEU A 276 -23.81 29.01 23.80
N ALA A 277 -24.55 28.48 22.79
CA ALA A 277 -25.02 29.24 21.64
C ALA A 277 -25.97 30.38 22.04
N ASP A 278 -26.72 30.19 23.12
CA ASP A 278 -27.49 31.28 23.73
C ASP A 278 -26.58 32.04 24.69
N SER A 279 -26.04 33.16 24.22
CA SER A 279 -25.18 34.05 25.03
C SER A 279 -25.89 34.66 26.23
N SER A 280 -27.25 34.67 26.24
CA SER A 280 -28.09 35.05 27.37
C SER A 280 -28.55 33.85 28.22
N GLY A 281 -28.16 32.65 27.81
CA GLY A 281 -28.47 31.40 28.50
C GLY A 281 -27.76 31.26 29.83
N LYS A 282 -28.32 30.43 30.72
CA LYS A 282 -27.79 30.23 32.07
C LYS A 282 -26.33 29.82 32.07
N LEU A 283 -25.92 28.94 31.15
CA LEU A 283 -24.56 28.44 31.09
C LEU A 283 -23.58 29.55 30.66
N ALA A 284 -23.86 30.27 29.59
CA ALA A 284 -23.03 31.37 29.13
C ALA A 284 -22.86 32.45 30.21
N LEU A 285 -23.95 32.86 30.86
CA LEU A 285 -23.93 33.85 31.96
C LEU A 285 -23.10 33.34 33.16
N ALA A 286 -23.21 32.06 33.53
CA ALA A 286 -22.44 31.48 34.61
C ALA A 286 -20.93 31.42 34.31
N LEU A 287 -20.56 31.19 33.05
CA LEU A 287 -19.18 31.24 32.61
C LEU A 287 -18.59 32.64 32.50
N GLY A 288 -19.46 33.67 32.52
CA GLY A 288 -19.05 35.07 32.53
C GLY A 288 -19.25 35.80 31.20
N GLY A 289 -19.92 35.19 30.24
CA GLY A 289 -20.26 35.76 28.94
C GLY A 289 -20.16 34.80 27.77
N PRO A 290 -20.14 35.29 26.54
CA PRO A 290 -19.96 34.48 25.35
C PRO A 290 -18.69 33.62 25.38
N VAL A 291 -18.77 32.47 24.79
CA VAL A 291 -17.65 31.50 24.65
C VAL A 291 -17.48 31.28 23.14
N ASP A 292 -16.39 31.76 22.58
CA ASP A 292 -16.09 31.69 21.14
C ASP A 292 -14.95 30.71 20.79
N ASN A 293 -14.21 30.21 21.81
CA ASN A 293 -13.06 29.32 21.67
C ASN A 293 -12.82 28.54 22.97
N LEU A 294 -11.83 27.66 22.95
CA LEU A 294 -11.48 26.84 24.12
C LEU A 294 -10.94 27.65 25.30
N GLU A 295 -10.18 28.72 25.04
CA GLU A 295 -9.64 29.59 26.09
C GLU A 295 -10.76 30.26 26.90
N ASP A 296 -11.80 30.76 26.21
CA ASP A 296 -12.95 31.37 26.88
C ASP A 296 -13.74 30.35 27.69
N LEU A 297 -13.93 29.13 27.14
CA LEU A 297 -14.55 28.01 27.86
C LEU A 297 -13.77 27.66 29.11
N VAL A 298 -12.46 27.46 29.00
CA VAL A 298 -11.59 27.09 30.14
C VAL A 298 -11.56 28.19 31.19
N LYS A 299 -11.46 29.45 30.79
CA LYS A 299 -11.50 30.60 31.71
C LYS A 299 -12.80 30.64 32.50
N GLY A 300 -13.94 30.47 31.80
CA GLY A 300 -15.25 30.42 32.42
C GLY A 300 -15.39 29.24 33.39
N LEU A 301 -14.92 28.02 32.97
CA LEU A 301 -14.95 26.83 33.81
C LEU A 301 -14.07 26.99 35.05
N LYS A 302 -12.86 27.55 34.94
CA LYS A 302 -11.97 27.83 36.09
C LYS A 302 -12.63 28.78 37.10
N LYS A 303 -13.25 29.86 36.59
CA LYS A 303 -14.01 30.79 37.43
C LYS A 303 -15.14 30.06 38.17
N LEU A 304 -15.98 29.33 37.43
CA LEU A 304 -17.12 28.61 37.98
C LEU A 304 -16.70 27.53 38.98
N ASN A 305 -15.60 26.83 38.74
CA ASN A 305 -15.03 25.86 39.68
C ASN A 305 -14.53 26.52 40.97
N SER A 306 -13.94 27.72 40.87
CA SER A 306 -13.50 28.48 42.04
C SER A 306 -14.65 28.98 42.92
N GLU A 307 -15.82 29.17 42.33
CA GLU A 307 -17.06 29.53 43.04
C GLU A 307 -17.69 28.32 43.79
N GLY A 308 -17.23 27.09 43.50
CA GLY A 308 -17.66 25.90 44.23
C GLY A 308 -19.09 25.46 43.92
N ILE A 309 -19.41 25.22 42.65
CA ILE A 309 -20.74 24.75 42.25
C ILE A 309 -20.99 23.32 42.63
N ASP A 310 -22.21 23.04 43.11
CA ASP A 310 -22.65 21.66 43.37
C ASP A 310 -23.29 20.99 42.14
N LEU A 311 -23.63 19.71 42.27
CA LEU A 311 -24.24 18.92 41.19
C LEU A 311 -25.59 19.50 40.75
N ASN A 312 -26.41 20.08 41.68
CA ASN A 312 -27.69 20.67 41.36
C ASN A 312 -27.52 21.91 40.49
N LYS A 313 -26.52 22.72 40.79
CA LYS A 313 -26.19 23.89 39.98
C LYS A 313 -25.64 23.49 38.62
N ALA A 314 -24.77 22.50 38.56
CA ALA A 314 -24.26 21.94 37.29
C ALA A 314 -25.40 21.38 36.41
N LEU A 315 -26.39 20.71 37.02
CA LEU A 315 -27.56 20.20 36.32
C LEU A 315 -28.51 21.33 35.84
N ASP A 316 -28.65 22.41 36.60
CA ASP A 316 -29.44 23.61 36.19
C ASP A 316 -28.77 24.36 35.02
N LEU A 317 -27.45 24.33 34.94
CA LEU A 317 -26.68 24.96 33.87
C LEU A 317 -26.62 24.13 32.57
N THR A 318 -26.83 22.80 32.67
CA THR A 318 -26.72 21.89 31.54
C THR A 318 -28.01 21.09 31.37
N ASP A 319 -27.90 19.78 31.22
CA ASP A 319 -29.00 18.81 31.18
C ASP A 319 -28.55 17.47 31.79
N LYS A 320 -29.51 16.56 32.02
CA LYS A 320 -29.24 15.26 32.65
C LYS A 320 -28.27 14.39 31.86
N ARG A 321 -28.14 14.59 30.54
CA ARG A 321 -27.25 13.79 29.68
C ARG A 321 -25.83 14.37 29.63
N SER A 322 -25.72 15.68 29.85
CA SER A 322 -24.46 16.40 29.68
C SER A 322 -23.77 16.76 31.02
N VAL A 323 -24.50 16.69 32.16
CA VAL A 323 -23.97 17.11 33.47
C VAL A 323 -22.70 16.37 33.90
N ALA A 324 -22.59 15.08 33.60
CA ALA A 324 -21.41 14.30 33.93
C ALA A 324 -20.18 14.75 33.11
N ALA A 325 -20.35 14.97 31.80
CA ALA A 325 -19.31 15.49 30.94
C ALA A 325 -18.93 16.94 31.31
N PHE A 326 -19.94 17.76 31.64
CA PHE A 326 -19.70 19.12 32.12
C PHE A 326 -18.85 19.14 33.41
N ASN A 327 -19.16 18.30 34.40
CA ASN A 327 -18.35 18.15 35.61
C ASN A 327 -16.91 17.64 35.29
N THR A 328 -16.75 16.80 34.31
CA THR A 328 -15.42 16.37 33.83
C THR A 328 -14.63 17.57 33.31
N PHE A 329 -15.24 18.41 32.47
CA PHE A 329 -14.58 19.62 31.97
C PHE A 329 -14.31 20.63 33.09
N LEU A 330 -15.27 20.83 34.00
CA LEU A 330 -15.15 21.74 35.13
C LEU A 330 -13.94 21.41 36.01
N ASN A 331 -13.73 20.14 36.30
CA ASN A 331 -12.63 19.68 37.15
C ASN A 331 -11.33 19.36 36.37
N GLY A 332 -11.40 19.23 35.07
CA GLY A 332 -10.31 18.81 34.18
C GLY A 332 -9.81 19.85 33.22
N THR A 333 -9.96 21.15 33.52
CA THR A 333 -9.55 22.24 32.62
C THR A 333 -8.08 22.16 32.20
N ASP A 334 -7.18 21.82 33.13
CA ASP A 334 -5.76 21.69 32.82
C ASP A 334 -5.47 20.46 31.95
N THR A 335 -6.22 19.36 32.14
CA THR A 335 -6.13 18.18 31.27
C THR A 335 -6.54 18.52 29.83
N VAL A 336 -7.62 19.31 29.64
CA VAL A 336 -8.04 19.74 28.30
C VAL A 336 -6.97 20.61 27.64
N LEU A 337 -6.38 21.58 28.38
CA LEU A 337 -5.32 22.43 27.84
C LEU A 337 -4.06 21.62 27.48
N ASN A 338 -3.62 20.72 28.35
CA ASN A 338 -2.46 19.86 28.09
C ASN A 338 -2.68 18.97 26.86
N LEU A 339 -3.88 18.42 26.69
CA LEU A 339 -4.23 17.65 25.51
C LEU A 339 -4.23 18.51 24.25
N ARG A 340 -4.83 19.72 24.29
CA ARG A 340 -4.78 20.66 23.18
C ARG A 340 -3.32 20.95 22.76
N ASP A 341 -2.48 21.27 23.72
CA ASP A 341 -1.07 21.58 23.47
C ASP A 341 -0.31 20.37 22.91
N ALA A 342 -0.63 19.16 23.36
CA ALA A 342 -0.03 17.92 22.86
C ALA A 342 -0.40 17.58 21.41
N VAL A 343 -1.53 18.07 20.92
CA VAL A 343 -1.99 17.81 19.55
C VAL A 343 -1.81 18.98 18.60
N THR A 344 -1.42 20.16 19.10
CA THR A 344 -1.20 21.37 18.30
C THR A 344 0.24 21.38 17.78
N GLY A 345 0.43 21.56 16.46
CA GLY A 345 1.76 21.57 15.83
C GLY A 345 2.48 20.24 15.95
N ALA A 346 1.74 19.15 15.92
CA ALA A 346 2.22 17.80 16.23
C ALA A 346 2.68 16.99 15.01
N GLU A 347 2.88 17.65 13.86
CA GLU A 347 3.21 17.02 12.58
C GLU A 347 4.55 16.26 12.62
N GLU A 348 5.55 16.80 13.34
CA GLU A 348 6.85 16.14 13.50
C GLU A 348 6.71 14.83 14.28
N GLY A 349 6.00 14.85 15.41
CA GLY A 349 5.70 13.66 16.20
C GLY A 349 4.90 12.62 15.45
N PHE A 350 3.91 13.04 14.66
CA PHE A 350 3.13 12.19 13.78
C PHE A 350 4.00 11.51 12.72
N ASN A 351 4.89 12.25 12.07
CA ASN A 351 5.78 11.71 11.06
C ASN A 351 6.73 10.66 11.66
N ALA A 352 7.36 10.98 12.78
CA ALA A 352 8.24 10.05 13.50
C ALA A 352 7.50 8.77 13.91
N MET A 353 6.28 8.87 14.45
CA MET A 353 5.46 7.72 14.83
C MET A 353 5.09 6.86 13.62
N SER A 354 4.72 7.49 12.49
CA SER A 354 4.39 6.76 11.25
C SER A 354 5.59 5.99 10.70
N GLU A 355 6.80 6.52 10.82
CA GLU A 355 8.04 5.84 10.42
C GLU A 355 8.33 4.64 11.33
N GLU A 356 8.32 4.85 12.65
CA GLU A 356 8.59 3.80 13.66
C GLU A 356 7.63 2.62 13.51
N MET A 357 6.33 2.87 13.36
CA MET A 357 5.34 1.80 13.15
C MET A 357 5.56 1.00 11.87
N GLY A 358 6.33 1.51 10.92
CA GLY A 358 6.71 0.79 9.68
C GLY A 358 8.06 0.10 9.75
N ASP A 359 8.85 0.34 10.78
CA ASP A 359 10.19 -0.26 10.91
C ASP A 359 10.15 -1.57 11.69
N ASN A 360 9.49 -2.56 11.07
CA ASN A 360 9.40 -3.92 11.59
C ASN A 360 9.43 -4.94 10.45
N VAL A 361 9.55 -6.23 10.78
CA VAL A 361 9.63 -7.33 9.80
C VAL A 361 8.41 -7.36 8.89
N GLN A 362 7.20 -7.16 9.43
CA GLN A 362 5.98 -7.13 8.62
C GLN A 362 5.99 -5.95 7.65
N GLY A 363 6.41 -4.77 8.10
CA GLY A 363 6.58 -3.59 7.24
C GLY A 363 7.62 -3.83 6.12
N ALA A 364 8.72 -4.54 6.42
CA ALA A 364 9.71 -4.92 5.41
C ALA A 364 9.13 -5.89 4.38
N LEU A 365 8.37 -6.90 4.80
CA LEU A 365 7.69 -7.85 3.91
C LEU A 365 6.62 -7.14 3.05
N ASN A 366 5.86 -6.23 3.64
CA ASN A 366 4.86 -5.45 2.90
C ASN A 366 5.54 -4.55 1.84
N ARG A 367 6.65 -3.88 2.19
CA ARG A 367 7.45 -3.11 1.21
C ARG A 367 8.00 -3.98 0.09
N LEU A 368 8.47 -5.19 0.40
CA LEU A 368 8.93 -6.13 -0.62
C LEU A 368 7.78 -6.52 -1.57
N SER A 369 6.62 -6.87 -1.04
CA SER A 369 5.42 -7.20 -1.81
C SER A 369 4.99 -6.03 -2.72
N SER A 370 4.93 -4.82 -2.16
CA SER A 370 4.59 -3.60 -2.90
C SER A 370 5.61 -3.25 -3.99
N THR A 371 6.90 -3.52 -3.74
CA THR A 371 7.96 -3.35 -4.76
C THR A 371 7.78 -4.33 -5.91
N ILE A 372 7.45 -5.58 -5.63
CA ILE A 372 7.16 -6.60 -6.65
C ILE A 372 5.95 -6.17 -7.48
N GLU A 373 4.87 -5.72 -6.84
CA GLU A 373 3.70 -5.16 -7.54
C GLU A 373 4.08 -3.98 -8.44
N GLY A 374 4.89 -3.05 -7.94
CA GLY A 374 5.39 -1.91 -8.71
C GLY A 374 6.16 -2.33 -9.96
N VAL A 375 6.96 -3.39 -9.89
CA VAL A 375 7.65 -3.99 -11.05
C VAL A 375 6.64 -4.55 -12.05
N VAL A 376 5.65 -5.33 -11.58
CA VAL A 376 4.59 -5.90 -12.41
C VAL A 376 3.81 -4.80 -13.15
N LEU A 377 3.44 -3.73 -12.46
CA LEU A 377 2.71 -2.61 -13.07
C LEU A 377 3.53 -1.82 -14.09
N ARG A 378 4.86 -1.72 -13.92
CA ARG A 378 5.77 -1.11 -14.93
C ARG A 378 5.85 -1.94 -16.20
N PHE A 379 5.87 -3.28 -16.08
CA PHE A 379 5.83 -4.16 -17.26
C PHE A 379 4.53 -4.00 -18.07
N TYR A 380 3.40 -3.75 -17.38
CA TYR A 380 2.13 -3.51 -18.06
C TYR A 380 2.12 -2.23 -18.93
N GLU A 381 2.81 -1.16 -18.50
CA GLU A 381 2.90 0.08 -19.29
C GLU A 381 3.70 -0.06 -20.58
N SER A 382 4.64 -0.98 -20.63
CA SER A 382 5.43 -1.27 -21.82
C SER A 382 4.57 -2.05 -22.81
N LYS A 383 3.87 -1.32 -23.68
CA LYS A 383 2.98 -1.87 -24.72
C LYS A 383 3.67 -3.04 -25.46
N GLY A 384 3.20 -4.25 -25.25
CA GLY A 384 3.70 -5.46 -25.90
C GLY A 384 4.41 -6.45 -24.97
N ILE A 385 5.09 -5.98 -23.91
CA ILE A 385 5.87 -6.87 -23.02
C ILE A 385 4.98 -7.85 -22.26
N LEU A 386 3.78 -7.45 -21.85
CA LEU A 386 2.85 -8.38 -21.21
C LEU A 386 2.42 -9.50 -22.16
N ARG A 387 2.17 -9.17 -23.42
CA ARG A 387 1.87 -10.17 -24.47
C ARG A 387 3.07 -11.06 -24.71
N ASP A 388 4.27 -10.47 -24.84
CA ASP A 388 5.51 -11.22 -25.03
C ASP A 388 5.81 -12.11 -23.82
N LEU A 389 5.48 -11.67 -22.60
CA LEU A 389 5.64 -12.46 -21.37
C LEU A 389 4.63 -13.63 -21.34
N ILE A 390 3.37 -13.38 -21.70
CA ILE A 390 2.34 -14.43 -21.82
C ILE A 390 2.74 -15.44 -22.89
N ASP A 391 3.19 -14.99 -24.06
CA ASP A 391 3.65 -15.83 -25.16
C ASP A 391 4.90 -16.64 -24.75
N LEU A 392 5.83 -16.04 -24.00
CA LEU A 392 7.02 -16.73 -23.47
C LEU A 392 6.63 -17.81 -22.46
N VAL A 393 5.71 -17.53 -21.54
CA VAL A 393 5.23 -18.50 -20.55
C VAL A 393 4.44 -19.60 -21.21
N THR A 394 3.61 -19.27 -22.20
CA THR A 394 2.87 -20.26 -23.00
C THR A 394 3.84 -21.20 -23.72
N LEU A 395 4.88 -20.67 -24.35
CA LEU A 395 5.94 -21.45 -24.99
C LEU A 395 6.70 -22.34 -23.98
N MET A 396 6.97 -21.83 -22.76
CA MET A 396 7.61 -22.62 -21.70
C MET A 396 6.69 -23.76 -21.23
N VAL A 397 5.41 -23.49 -21.02
CA VAL A 397 4.41 -24.50 -20.63
C VAL A 397 4.23 -25.54 -21.72
N GLU A 398 4.13 -25.14 -22.97
CA GLU A 398 4.05 -26.06 -24.13
C GLU A 398 5.34 -26.85 -24.30
N GLY A 399 6.52 -26.23 -24.11
CA GLY A 399 7.80 -26.91 -24.15
C GLY A 399 7.96 -27.95 -23.05
N VAL A 400 7.52 -27.67 -21.83
CA VAL A 400 7.49 -28.62 -20.71
C VAL A 400 6.46 -29.72 -20.97
N GLY A 401 5.27 -29.37 -21.48
CA GLY A 401 4.26 -30.35 -21.90
C GLY A 401 4.78 -31.29 -22.97
N GLY A 402 5.43 -30.76 -23.99
CA GLY A 402 6.06 -31.56 -25.06
C GLY A 402 7.19 -32.46 -24.57
N MET A 403 7.98 -32.00 -23.58
CA MET A 403 8.99 -32.87 -22.93
C MET A 403 8.33 -33.98 -22.11
N ILE A 404 7.29 -33.68 -21.35
CA ILE A 404 6.54 -34.68 -20.58
C ILE A 404 5.92 -35.73 -21.53
N ASP A 405 5.34 -35.32 -22.64
CA ASP A 405 4.78 -36.23 -23.65
C ASP A 405 5.85 -37.06 -24.32
N MET A 406 7.02 -36.50 -24.59
CA MET A 406 8.16 -37.22 -25.15
C MET A 406 8.71 -38.28 -24.15
N PHE A 407 8.83 -37.92 -22.86
CA PHE A 407 9.23 -38.85 -21.80
C PHE A 407 8.17 -39.94 -21.58
N ASN A 408 6.88 -39.63 -21.64
CA ASN A 408 5.81 -40.61 -21.56
C ASN A 408 5.81 -41.56 -22.75
N LYS A 409 6.07 -41.08 -23.97
CA LYS A 409 6.23 -41.90 -25.17
C LYS A 409 7.48 -42.79 -25.08
N TRP A 410 8.59 -42.27 -24.54
CA TRP A 410 9.81 -43.07 -24.30
C TRP A 410 9.60 -44.11 -23.19
N GLY A 411 8.83 -43.80 -22.16
CA GLY A 411 8.42 -44.72 -21.11
C GLY A 411 7.60 -45.89 -21.64
N VAL A 412 6.64 -45.60 -22.54
CA VAL A 412 5.83 -46.63 -23.21
C VAL A 412 6.68 -47.51 -24.13
N VAL A 413 7.63 -46.93 -24.86
CA VAL A 413 8.57 -47.70 -25.71
C VAL A 413 9.48 -48.61 -24.91
N THR A 414 9.95 -48.19 -23.70
CA THR A 414 10.76 -49.06 -22.83
C THR A 414 9.94 -50.18 -22.19
N TYR A 415 8.63 -49.99 -21.92
CA TYR A 415 7.76 -51.05 -21.43
C TYR A 415 7.45 -52.12 -22.50
N THR A 416 7.34 -51.74 -23.77
CA THR A 416 7.12 -52.67 -24.88
C THR A 416 8.39 -53.46 -25.27
N VAL A 417 9.60 -52.91 -25.03
CA VAL A 417 10.86 -53.63 -25.35
C VAL A 417 11.30 -54.57 -24.20
N THR A 418 10.80 -54.45 -22.99
CA THR A 418 11.09 -55.37 -21.87
C THR A 418 10.05 -56.50 -21.73
N ALA A 419 9.00 -56.54 -22.55
CA ALA A 419 8.00 -57.58 -22.56
C ALA A 419 8.16 -58.62 -23.72
N TYR A 420 9.26 -58.57 -24.46
CA TYR A 420 9.71 -59.58 -25.42
C TYR A 420 11.05 -60.21 -24.89
#